data_ba3580b241b0628c691034e88301052d
#
_entry.id   ba3580b241b0628c691034e88301052d
#
_cell.length_a   1.000
_cell.length_b   1.000
_cell.length_c   1.000
_cell.angle_alpha   90.00
_cell.angle_beta   90.00
_cell.angle_gamma   90.00
#
_symmetry.space_group_name_H-M   'P 1'
#
loop_
_entity.id
_entity.type
_entity.pdbx_description
1 polymer ?
#
loop_
_entity_poly.entity_id
_entity_poly.type
_entity_poly.pdbx_seq_one_letter_code
_entity_poly.pdbx_strand_id
1 'polypeptide(L)'
;MSKNEYKVGERAIYDARELGTGKMVVLGLQHMFAMFGATVVVPLITGLNVSTTLLFAGLGTLLFHLISKKKVPAFLGSSFAFLGGYAAIAPLNADGSPSELLPYACFGVACAGLLYLILAALFKAYGTSKVMKYFPPVVTGPIIISIGLNLAPSAINNIESCWWVALVAIIIVVICNIWGKGMIKIVPILLGVIGSYLCAAVAGLIDFSQVAAAPWIGIPISYKNTVFSIFTGGNLNAGLLLTSIVTIMPIALATMMEHIGDISAISSTCGINYIKDPGLHRTLTGDGLATALASLFGAPANTTYGENTGVLTLTKVYDPRVIRIAAGFAILMSFCPKFAAIIEVMPAATIGGISLVLYGMISAVGVRNLVETNTDFSKSRNVLIAALIMVLSIGISYSNAGAINIPVGSMTLSLSGLATGSLVGIILNAILPGKDYKFEDDKPNRTGVNFEIISGETIIESREKGKH
;
A
#
# COMPACT_ATOMS: atom_id res chain seq x y z
N MET A 1 44.06 -8.68 -7.28
CA MET A 1 42.66 -8.67 -7.78
C MET A 1 42.07 -7.33 -7.44
N SER A 2 41.86 -6.46 -8.42
CA SER A 2 41.25 -5.14 -8.25
C SER A 2 39.82 -5.38 -7.75
N LYS A 3 39.47 -4.82 -6.59
CA LYS A 3 38.07 -4.72 -6.16
C LYS A 3 37.35 -3.88 -7.22
N ASN A 4 36.62 -4.54 -8.13
CA ASN A 4 35.68 -3.85 -8.99
C ASN A 4 34.71 -3.11 -8.04
N GLU A 5 34.84 -1.81 -7.97
CA GLU A 5 33.98 -0.97 -7.15
C GLU A 5 32.60 -0.96 -7.79
N TYR A 6 31.71 -1.81 -7.29
CA TYR A 6 30.33 -1.86 -7.74
C TYR A 6 29.65 -0.52 -7.43
N LYS A 7 29.28 0.23 -8.45
CA LYS A 7 28.53 1.48 -8.31
C LYS A 7 27.04 1.18 -8.34
N VAL A 8 26.35 1.65 -7.30
CA VAL A 8 24.88 1.58 -7.19
C VAL A 8 24.26 2.40 -8.32
N GLY A 9 23.25 1.83 -9.00
CA GLY A 9 22.55 2.47 -10.11
C GLY A 9 23.11 2.20 -11.52
N GLU A 10 24.29 1.63 -11.64
CA GLU A 10 24.88 1.34 -12.98
C GLU A 10 24.41 -0.02 -13.51
N ARG A 11 24.42 -1.05 -12.69
CA ARG A 11 24.01 -2.42 -13.06
C ARG A 11 23.08 -3.07 -12.02
N ALA A 12 22.38 -4.11 -12.43
CA ALA A 12 21.56 -4.91 -11.55
C ALA A 12 22.41 -5.70 -10.53
N ILE A 13 22.07 -5.58 -9.24
CA ILE A 13 22.76 -6.25 -8.13
C ILE A 13 21.74 -7.13 -7.42
N TYR A 14 21.92 -8.43 -7.50
CA TYR A 14 21.04 -9.43 -6.88
C TYR A 14 21.57 -9.99 -5.55
N ASP A 15 22.85 -9.76 -5.25
CA ASP A 15 23.46 -10.05 -3.96
C ASP A 15 24.12 -8.80 -3.39
N ALA A 16 23.42 -8.14 -2.46
CA ALA A 16 23.90 -6.89 -1.88
C ALA A 16 25.16 -7.03 -1.02
N ARG A 17 25.58 -8.27 -0.65
CA ARG A 17 26.83 -8.52 0.07
C ARG A 17 28.06 -8.08 -0.74
N GLU A 18 27.95 -8.06 -2.07
CA GLU A 18 28.97 -7.53 -2.98
C GLU A 18 29.29 -6.05 -2.72
N LEU A 19 28.31 -5.30 -2.18
CA LEU A 19 28.44 -3.88 -1.84
C LEU A 19 29.13 -3.62 -0.50
N GLY A 20 29.19 -4.65 0.36
CA GLY A 20 29.64 -4.55 1.74
C GLY A 20 28.56 -4.04 2.72
N THR A 21 28.73 -4.32 4.00
CA THR A 21 27.73 -4.07 5.05
C THR A 21 27.32 -2.60 5.15
N GLY A 22 28.28 -1.67 5.06
CA GLY A 22 28.00 -0.22 5.17
C GLY A 22 27.03 0.27 4.09
N LYS A 23 27.27 -0.07 2.81
CA LYS A 23 26.39 0.31 1.70
C LYS A 23 25.01 -0.36 1.82
N MET A 24 24.94 -1.63 2.28
CA MET A 24 23.67 -2.32 2.55
C MET A 24 22.84 -1.61 3.61
N VAL A 25 23.46 -1.15 4.69
CA VAL A 25 22.77 -0.42 5.77
C VAL A 25 22.23 0.91 5.26
N VAL A 26 23.01 1.67 4.47
CA VAL A 26 22.56 2.93 3.87
C VAL A 26 21.40 2.69 2.91
N LEU A 27 21.44 1.66 2.08
CA LEU A 27 20.35 1.29 1.19
C LEU A 27 19.09 0.87 1.98
N GLY A 28 19.26 0.11 3.07
CA GLY A 28 18.16 -0.21 3.97
C GLY A 28 17.51 1.03 4.57
N LEU A 29 18.32 1.99 5.00
CA LEU A 29 17.82 3.28 5.49
C LEU A 29 17.09 4.07 4.40
N GLN A 30 17.57 4.04 3.15
CA GLN A 30 16.85 4.63 2.01
C GLN A 30 15.46 4.03 1.82
N HIS A 31 15.35 2.70 1.85
CA HIS A 31 14.06 2.01 1.73
C HIS A 31 13.14 2.34 2.90
N MET A 32 13.67 2.46 4.10
CA MET A 32 12.89 2.90 5.26
C MET A 32 12.34 4.32 5.06
N PHE A 33 13.15 5.25 4.61
CA PHE A 33 12.67 6.62 4.33
C PHE A 33 11.70 6.70 3.16
N ALA A 34 11.84 5.86 2.13
CA ALA A 34 10.90 5.83 1.01
C ALA A 34 9.49 5.41 1.44
N MET A 35 9.38 4.39 2.29
CA MET A 35 8.07 3.93 2.80
C MET A 35 7.50 4.83 3.91
N PHE A 36 8.35 5.57 4.60
CA PHE A 36 7.99 6.25 5.84
C PHE A 36 6.83 7.22 5.66
N GLY A 37 6.92 8.11 4.66
CA GLY A 37 5.91 9.15 4.41
C GLY A 37 4.51 8.57 4.20
N ALA A 38 4.39 7.53 3.38
CA ALA A 38 3.11 6.86 3.13
C ALA A 38 2.63 6.08 4.36
N THR A 39 3.53 5.38 5.05
CA THR A 39 3.17 4.53 6.20
C THR A 39 2.58 5.31 7.36
N VAL A 40 3.08 6.54 7.64
CA VAL A 40 2.62 7.33 8.79
C VAL A 40 1.33 8.13 8.51
N VAL A 41 0.98 8.35 7.25
CA VAL A 41 -0.24 9.09 6.89
C VAL A 41 -1.51 8.33 7.29
N VAL A 42 -1.55 7.01 7.10
CA VAL A 42 -2.74 6.21 7.43
C VAL A 42 -3.12 6.28 8.91
N PRO A 43 -2.21 6.03 9.88
CA PRO A 43 -2.55 6.17 11.29
C PRO A 43 -2.97 7.59 11.67
N LEU A 44 -2.40 8.64 11.08
CA LEU A 44 -2.80 10.03 11.35
C LEU A 44 -4.23 10.33 10.91
N ILE A 45 -4.68 9.76 9.79
CA ILE A 45 -6.04 9.94 9.28
C ILE A 45 -7.07 9.10 10.05
N THR A 46 -6.67 7.90 10.52
CA THR A 46 -7.57 6.94 11.16
C THR A 46 -7.59 7.04 12.68
N GLY A 47 -6.63 7.71 13.30
CA GLY A 47 -6.42 7.73 14.75
C GLY A 47 -5.73 6.46 15.29
N LEU A 48 -5.20 5.59 14.42
CA LEU A 48 -4.38 4.46 14.83
C LEU A 48 -3.02 4.93 15.35
N ASN A 49 -2.36 4.09 16.16
CA ASN A 49 -1.09 4.46 16.77
C ASN A 49 0.07 4.34 15.77
N VAL A 50 0.87 5.42 15.63
CA VAL A 50 2.01 5.50 14.72
C VAL A 50 3.11 4.48 15.08
N SER A 51 3.43 4.32 16.37
CA SER A 51 4.45 3.36 16.84
C SER A 51 4.04 1.92 16.51
N THR A 52 2.78 1.55 16.77
CA THR A 52 2.23 0.22 16.44
C THR A 52 2.27 0.01 14.91
N THR A 53 1.94 1.02 14.15
CA THR A 53 1.98 0.98 12.67
C THR A 53 3.38 0.67 12.17
N LEU A 54 4.41 1.38 12.63
CA LEU A 54 5.80 1.16 12.24
C LEU A 54 6.29 -0.23 12.66
N LEU A 55 5.90 -0.70 13.85
CA LEU A 55 6.23 -2.05 14.31
C LEU A 55 5.71 -3.10 13.33
N PHE A 56 4.42 -3.02 12.97
CA PHE A 56 3.79 -4.02 12.12
C PHE A 56 4.09 -3.83 10.62
N ALA A 57 4.47 -2.67 10.17
CA ALA A 57 5.08 -2.49 8.85
C ALA A 57 6.40 -3.28 8.76
N GLY A 58 7.26 -3.18 9.78
CA GLY A 58 8.49 -3.95 9.85
C GLY A 58 8.28 -5.44 10.03
N LEU A 59 7.49 -5.86 11.04
CA LEU A 59 7.20 -7.28 11.30
C LEU A 59 6.42 -7.92 10.15
N GLY A 60 5.44 -7.22 9.56
CA GLY A 60 4.69 -7.67 8.40
C GLY A 60 5.59 -7.89 7.19
N THR A 61 6.54 -6.98 6.93
CA THR A 61 7.55 -7.14 5.88
C THR A 61 8.41 -8.38 6.11
N LEU A 62 8.88 -8.60 7.35
CA LEU A 62 9.67 -9.80 7.67
C LEU A 62 8.86 -11.09 7.52
N LEU A 63 7.60 -11.09 7.96
CA LEU A 63 6.67 -12.21 7.78
C LEU A 63 6.42 -12.50 6.29
N PHE A 64 6.16 -11.47 5.49
CA PHE A 64 6.02 -11.58 4.04
C PHE A 64 7.27 -12.21 3.41
N HIS A 65 8.46 -11.74 3.76
CA HIS A 65 9.71 -12.31 3.26
C HIS A 65 9.88 -13.78 3.65
N LEU A 66 9.49 -14.17 4.87
CA LEU A 66 9.54 -15.56 5.30
C LEU A 66 8.64 -16.45 4.42
N ILE A 67 7.39 -16.03 4.19
CA ILE A 67 6.39 -16.78 3.42
C ILE A 67 6.74 -16.81 1.93
N SER A 68 7.24 -15.68 1.38
CA SER A 68 7.69 -15.56 -0.01
C SER A 68 9.08 -16.14 -0.27
N LYS A 69 9.58 -17.01 0.64
CA LYS A 69 10.90 -17.67 0.55
C LYS A 69 12.09 -16.70 0.46
N LYS A 70 11.95 -15.50 1.01
CA LYS A 70 12.97 -14.43 0.98
C LYS A 70 13.41 -14.02 -0.44
N LYS A 71 12.53 -14.20 -1.44
CA LYS A 71 12.85 -13.93 -2.86
C LYS A 71 12.42 -12.54 -3.31
N VAL A 72 11.25 -12.07 -2.86
CA VAL A 72 10.63 -10.84 -3.37
C VAL A 72 11.13 -9.64 -2.58
N PRO A 73 11.75 -8.62 -3.22
CA PRO A 73 12.23 -7.42 -2.55
C PRO A 73 11.11 -6.38 -2.37
N ALA A 74 9.98 -6.78 -1.76
CA ALA A 74 8.87 -5.89 -1.44
C ALA A 74 8.95 -5.45 0.03
N PHE A 75 8.64 -4.18 0.30
CA PHE A 75 8.35 -3.65 1.63
C PHE A 75 6.83 -3.56 1.80
N LEU A 76 6.32 -3.89 2.98
CA LEU A 76 4.91 -3.76 3.33
C LEU A 76 4.72 -2.57 4.28
N GLY A 77 3.77 -1.71 3.94
CA GLY A 77 3.38 -0.59 4.79
C GLY A 77 1.86 -0.43 4.84
N SER A 78 1.38 0.68 5.37
CA SER A 78 -0.05 0.92 5.61
C SER A 78 -0.86 1.01 4.33
N SER A 79 -1.94 0.25 4.22
CA SER A 79 -2.85 0.29 3.06
C SER A 79 -3.82 1.47 3.14
N PHE A 80 -3.84 2.29 2.10
CA PHE A 80 -4.78 3.40 1.95
C PHE A 80 -6.20 2.96 1.57
N ALA A 81 -6.35 1.82 0.93
CA ALA A 81 -7.64 1.34 0.45
C ALA A 81 -8.66 1.12 1.58
N PHE A 82 -8.19 0.80 2.79
CA PHE A 82 -9.05 0.57 3.95
C PHE A 82 -9.48 1.85 4.67
N LEU A 83 -8.99 3.04 4.30
CA LEU A 83 -9.35 4.31 4.95
C LEU A 83 -10.87 4.53 4.99
N GLY A 84 -11.57 4.25 3.87
CA GLY A 84 -13.04 4.32 3.84
C GLY A 84 -13.72 3.34 4.80
N GLY A 85 -13.14 2.15 4.99
CA GLY A 85 -13.62 1.17 5.97
C GLY A 85 -13.45 1.64 7.41
N TYR A 86 -12.30 2.22 7.74
CA TYR A 86 -12.07 2.82 9.06
C TYR A 86 -13.03 3.99 9.31
N ALA A 87 -13.19 4.90 8.35
CA ALA A 87 -14.09 6.04 8.47
C ALA A 87 -15.56 5.62 8.64
N ALA A 88 -15.99 4.49 8.04
CA ALA A 88 -17.35 3.99 8.15
C ALA A 88 -17.66 3.35 9.51
N ILE A 89 -16.67 2.70 10.15
CA ILE A 89 -16.86 1.98 11.42
C ILE A 89 -16.41 2.80 12.63
N ALA A 90 -15.29 3.51 12.50
CA ALA A 90 -14.63 4.21 13.58
C ALA A 90 -14.12 5.58 13.11
N PRO A 91 -15.03 6.51 12.72
CA PRO A 91 -14.61 7.86 12.35
C PRO A 91 -13.94 8.54 13.54
N LEU A 92 -13.02 9.49 13.28
CA LEU A 92 -12.47 10.34 14.32
C LEU A 92 -13.59 11.09 15.05
N ASN A 93 -13.41 11.32 16.33
CA ASN A 93 -14.34 12.14 17.13
C ASN A 93 -14.33 13.60 16.63
N ALA A 94 -15.31 14.38 17.03
CA ALA A 94 -15.44 15.79 16.62
C ALA A 94 -14.25 16.69 17.03
N ASP A 95 -13.52 16.28 18.07
CA ASP A 95 -12.27 16.93 18.54
C ASP A 95 -11.01 16.41 17.85
N GLY A 96 -11.16 15.52 16.87
CA GLY A 96 -10.05 14.87 16.16
C GLY A 96 -9.40 13.71 16.91
N SER A 97 -9.89 13.36 18.10
CA SER A 97 -9.35 12.24 18.88
C SER A 97 -9.74 10.88 18.27
N PRO A 98 -8.93 9.81 18.52
CA PRO A 98 -9.21 8.47 18.05
C PRO A 98 -10.55 7.93 18.60
N SER A 99 -11.32 7.26 17.73
CA SER A 99 -12.56 6.61 18.10
C SER A 99 -12.31 5.38 18.98
N GLU A 100 -13.17 5.16 19.99
CA GLU A 100 -13.18 3.93 20.79
C GLU A 100 -13.60 2.69 19.98
N LEU A 101 -14.17 2.89 18.80
CA LEU A 101 -14.60 1.82 17.90
C LEU A 101 -13.45 1.28 17.00
N LEU A 102 -12.25 1.86 17.06
CA LEU A 102 -11.08 1.42 16.27
C LEU A 102 -10.78 -0.08 16.37
N PRO A 103 -10.86 -0.73 17.57
CA PRO A 103 -10.66 -2.18 17.67
C PRO A 103 -11.65 -2.98 16.82
N TYR A 104 -12.91 -2.53 16.68
CA TYR A 104 -13.91 -3.17 15.82
C TYR A 104 -13.55 -3.02 14.32
N ALA A 105 -13.11 -1.84 13.90
CA ALA A 105 -12.63 -1.63 12.54
C ALA A 105 -11.40 -2.52 12.24
N CYS A 106 -10.46 -2.57 13.18
CA CYS A 106 -9.28 -3.46 13.08
C CYS A 106 -9.68 -4.94 12.98
N PHE A 107 -10.74 -5.37 13.68
CA PHE A 107 -11.26 -6.73 13.55
C PHE A 107 -11.77 -7.00 12.12
N GLY A 108 -12.52 -6.07 11.55
CA GLY A 108 -12.98 -6.16 10.15
C GLY A 108 -11.81 -6.26 9.16
N VAL A 109 -10.75 -5.48 9.39
CA VAL A 109 -9.53 -5.53 8.56
C VAL A 109 -8.77 -6.85 8.75
N ALA A 110 -8.70 -7.39 9.97
CA ALA A 110 -8.11 -8.70 10.22
C ALA A 110 -8.85 -9.81 9.44
N CYS A 111 -10.18 -9.76 9.42
CA CYS A 111 -11.00 -10.66 8.60
C CYS A 111 -10.75 -10.46 7.09
N ALA A 112 -10.56 -9.22 6.64
CA ALA A 112 -10.17 -8.93 5.26
C ALA A 112 -8.82 -9.58 4.91
N GLY A 113 -7.84 -9.55 5.80
CA GLY A 113 -6.56 -10.26 5.64
C GLY A 113 -6.73 -11.78 5.45
N LEU A 114 -7.72 -12.39 6.10
CA LEU A 114 -8.02 -13.82 5.91
C LEU A 114 -8.61 -14.12 4.53
N LEU A 115 -9.31 -13.16 3.90
CA LEU A 115 -9.82 -13.33 2.52
C LEU A 115 -8.68 -13.52 1.50
N TYR A 116 -7.51 -12.91 1.74
CA TYR A 116 -6.32 -13.14 0.92
C TYR A 116 -5.89 -14.61 0.91
N LEU A 117 -6.07 -15.32 2.04
CA LEU A 117 -5.71 -16.74 2.12
C LEU A 117 -6.62 -17.59 1.22
N ILE A 118 -7.90 -17.21 1.08
CA ILE A 118 -8.83 -17.89 0.18
C ILE A 118 -8.37 -17.71 -1.27
N LEU A 119 -8.05 -16.48 -1.69
CA LEU A 119 -7.53 -16.23 -3.03
C LEU A 119 -6.19 -16.94 -3.27
N ALA A 120 -5.29 -16.91 -2.28
CA ALA A 120 -4.01 -17.64 -2.34
C ALA A 120 -4.21 -19.15 -2.52
N ALA A 121 -5.20 -19.73 -1.82
CA ALA A 121 -5.56 -21.14 -1.99
C ALA A 121 -6.08 -21.42 -3.39
N LEU A 122 -6.89 -20.53 -3.98
CA LEU A 122 -7.36 -20.64 -5.36
C LEU A 122 -6.18 -20.61 -6.35
N PHE A 123 -5.23 -19.69 -6.18
CA PHE A 123 -4.01 -19.64 -7.00
C PHE A 123 -3.20 -20.94 -6.88
N LYS A 124 -3.08 -21.49 -5.68
CA LYS A 124 -2.36 -22.75 -5.43
C LYS A 124 -3.07 -23.95 -6.05
N ALA A 125 -4.40 -24.02 -5.95
CA ALA A 125 -5.19 -25.16 -6.41
C ALA A 125 -5.40 -25.17 -7.93
N TYR A 126 -5.70 -24.01 -8.53
CA TYR A 126 -6.10 -23.92 -9.94
C TYR A 126 -4.99 -23.38 -10.84
N GLY A 127 -3.92 -22.85 -10.28
CA GLY A 127 -2.82 -22.22 -11.02
C GLY A 127 -3.10 -20.77 -11.41
N THR A 128 -2.01 -20.01 -11.60
CA THR A 128 -2.05 -18.57 -11.85
C THR A 128 -2.84 -18.21 -13.10
N SER A 129 -2.60 -18.92 -14.21
CA SER A 129 -3.23 -18.62 -15.50
C SER A 129 -4.76 -18.74 -15.48
N LYS A 130 -5.31 -19.71 -14.73
CA LYS A 130 -6.77 -19.88 -14.64
C LYS A 130 -7.41 -18.82 -13.78
N VAL A 131 -6.79 -18.47 -12.66
CA VAL A 131 -7.34 -17.48 -11.72
C VAL A 131 -7.24 -16.07 -12.32
N MET A 132 -6.12 -15.71 -12.96
CA MET A 132 -5.92 -14.41 -13.60
C MET A 132 -6.90 -14.07 -14.72
N LYS A 133 -7.62 -15.05 -15.28
CA LYS A 133 -8.72 -14.79 -16.22
C LYS A 133 -9.88 -13.98 -15.62
N TYR A 134 -10.04 -14.05 -14.30
CA TYR A 134 -11.07 -13.30 -13.57
C TYR A 134 -10.59 -11.92 -13.16
N PHE A 135 -9.28 -11.71 -13.13
CA PHE A 135 -8.61 -10.50 -12.70
C PHE A 135 -7.71 -9.88 -13.78
N PRO A 136 -8.23 -9.69 -15.02
CA PRO A 136 -7.44 -9.06 -16.06
C PRO A 136 -7.22 -7.57 -15.79
N PRO A 137 -6.24 -6.93 -16.45
CA PRO A 137 -5.94 -5.51 -16.29
C PRO A 137 -7.14 -4.57 -16.49
N VAL A 138 -8.09 -4.91 -17.37
CA VAL A 138 -9.34 -4.16 -17.55
C VAL A 138 -10.23 -4.13 -16.30
N VAL A 139 -10.00 -5.03 -15.33
CA VAL A 139 -10.65 -5.05 -14.02
C VAL A 139 -9.75 -4.39 -12.98
N THR A 140 -8.48 -4.82 -12.89
CA THR A 140 -7.56 -4.37 -11.84
C THR A 140 -7.17 -2.90 -11.98
N GLY A 141 -6.93 -2.41 -13.21
CA GLY A 141 -6.57 -1.03 -13.48
C GLY A 141 -7.62 -0.02 -12.98
N PRO A 142 -8.89 -0.13 -13.41
CA PRO A 142 -9.96 0.75 -12.94
C PRO A 142 -10.22 0.67 -11.43
N ILE A 143 -10.02 -0.48 -10.78
CA ILE A 143 -10.11 -0.62 -9.33
C ILE A 143 -9.03 0.22 -8.65
N ILE A 144 -7.76 0.10 -9.09
CA ILE A 144 -6.64 0.87 -8.54
C ILE A 144 -6.84 2.37 -8.77
N ILE A 145 -7.31 2.79 -9.96
CA ILE A 145 -7.68 4.18 -10.24
C ILE A 145 -8.71 4.68 -9.22
N SER A 146 -9.74 3.87 -8.97
CA SER A 146 -10.82 4.22 -8.06
C SER A 146 -10.36 4.33 -6.60
N ILE A 147 -9.37 3.56 -6.16
CA ILE A 147 -8.80 3.68 -4.80
C ILE A 147 -8.30 5.11 -4.57
N GLY A 148 -7.41 5.61 -5.43
CA GLY A 148 -6.85 6.95 -5.27
C GLY A 148 -7.90 8.06 -5.39
N LEU A 149 -8.82 7.95 -6.36
CA LEU A 149 -9.86 8.97 -6.56
C LEU A 149 -10.87 9.03 -5.40
N ASN A 150 -11.23 7.90 -4.81
CA ASN A 150 -12.12 7.87 -3.64
C ASN A 150 -11.53 8.56 -2.41
N LEU A 151 -10.21 8.61 -2.30
CA LEU A 151 -9.51 9.21 -1.17
C LEU A 151 -9.25 10.73 -1.34
N ALA A 152 -9.34 11.24 -2.56
CA ALA A 152 -9.00 12.63 -2.87
C ALA A 152 -9.76 13.68 -2.03
N PRO A 153 -11.06 13.58 -1.76
CA PRO A 153 -11.77 14.53 -0.90
C PRO A 153 -11.25 14.57 0.53
N SER A 154 -10.83 13.44 1.10
CA SER A 154 -10.20 13.41 2.43
C SER A 154 -8.92 14.25 2.47
N ALA A 155 -8.10 14.19 1.40
CA ALA A 155 -6.92 15.04 1.29
C ALA A 155 -7.28 16.52 1.19
N ILE A 156 -8.29 16.87 0.39
CA ILE A 156 -8.77 18.25 0.25
C ILE A 156 -9.28 18.80 1.58
N ASN A 157 -10.12 18.04 2.31
CA ASN A 157 -10.60 18.46 3.63
C ASN A 157 -9.45 18.76 4.61
N ASN A 158 -8.39 17.96 4.59
CA ASN A 158 -7.20 18.24 5.40
C ASN A 158 -6.44 19.50 4.93
N ILE A 159 -6.40 19.77 3.62
CA ILE A 159 -5.76 20.96 3.03
C ILE A 159 -6.49 22.24 3.43
N GLU A 160 -7.81 22.21 3.56
CA GLU A 160 -8.64 23.38 3.92
C GLU A 160 -8.22 24.02 5.22
N SER A 161 -7.60 23.28 6.14
CA SER A 161 -7.08 23.83 7.40
C SER A 161 -5.98 24.89 7.18
N CYS A 162 -5.15 24.76 6.14
CA CYS A 162 -4.11 25.72 5.79
C CYS A 162 -3.53 25.48 4.37
N TRP A 163 -4.11 26.09 3.36
CA TRP A 163 -3.76 25.86 1.94
C TRP A 163 -2.27 26.09 1.62
N TRP A 164 -1.65 27.12 2.17
CA TRP A 164 -0.25 27.42 1.84
C TRP A 164 0.72 26.35 2.35
N VAL A 165 0.48 25.76 3.53
CA VAL A 165 1.30 24.66 4.08
C VAL A 165 1.21 23.43 3.18
N ALA A 166 -0.01 23.09 2.75
CA ALA A 166 -0.24 22.00 1.81
C ALA A 166 0.45 22.25 0.46
N LEU A 167 0.37 23.48 -0.06
CA LEU A 167 1.02 23.86 -1.32
C LEU A 167 2.55 23.72 -1.23
N VAL A 168 3.16 24.14 -0.11
CA VAL A 168 4.60 23.92 0.14
C VAL A 168 4.94 22.44 0.08
N ALA A 169 4.16 21.57 0.72
CA ALA A 169 4.37 20.11 0.67
C ALA A 169 4.34 19.58 -0.78
N ILE A 170 3.30 19.94 -1.54
CA ILE A 170 3.11 19.52 -2.93
C ILE A 170 4.26 20.00 -3.82
N ILE A 171 4.63 21.29 -3.73
CA ILE A 171 5.71 21.88 -4.52
C ILE A 171 7.04 21.17 -4.26
N ILE A 172 7.37 20.91 -2.99
CA ILE A 172 8.62 20.21 -2.63
C ILE A 172 8.61 18.80 -3.23
N VAL A 173 7.51 18.05 -3.09
CA VAL A 173 7.42 16.70 -3.68
C VAL A 173 7.60 16.74 -5.18
N VAL A 174 6.94 17.66 -5.88
CA VAL A 174 7.05 17.79 -7.34
C VAL A 174 8.47 18.15 -7.76
N ILE A 175 9.10 19.15 -7.11
CA ILE A 175 10.47 19.56 -7.42
C ILE A 175 11.44 18.40 -7.18
N CYS A 176 11.34 17.72 -6.03
CA CYS A 176 12.23 16.61 -5.69
C CYS A 176 12.06 15.44 -6.65
N ASN A 177 10.83 15.16 -7.09
CA ASN A 177 10.54 14.05 -7.99
C ASN A 177 11.03 14.32 -9.42
N ILE A 178 10.82 15.52 -9.95
CA ILE A 178 11.11 15.86 -11.36
C ILE A 178 12.56 16.27 -11.54
N TRP A 179 13.08 17.17 -10.71
CA TRP A 179 14.44 17.73 -10.85
C TRP A 179 15.44 17.16 -9.84
N GLY A 180 14.98 16.38 -8.86
CA GLY A 180 15.83 15.75 -7.87
C GLY A 180 16.80 14.75 -8.50
N LYS A 181 17.99 14.62 -7.92
CA LYS A 181 19.01 13.63 -8.29
C LYS A 181 19.40 12.80 -7.08
N GLY A 182 19.79 11.55 -7.32
CA GLY A 182 20.23 10.64 -6.25
C GLY A 182 19.19 10.47 -5.15
N MET A 183 19.56 10.69 -3.89
CA MET A 183 18.69 10.55 -2.72
C MET A 183 17.44 11.45 -2.76
N ILE A 184 17.56 12.69 -3.25
CA ILE A 184 16.43 13.63 -3.30
C ILE A 184 15.29 13.06 -4.14
N LYS A 185 15.59 12.41 -5.26
CA LYS A 185 14.59 11.76 -6.12
C LYS A 185 13.98 10.50 -5.50
N ILE A 186 14.65 9.87 -4.55
CA ILE A 186 14.21 8.63 -3.90
C ILE A 186 13.19 8.92 -2.78
N VAL A 187 13.32 10.05 -2.06
CA VAL A 187 12.53 10.36 -0.87
C VAL A 187 11.72 11.66 -0.99
N PRO A 188 11.05 11.92 -2.13
CA PRO A 188 10.37 13.19 -2.37
C PRO A 188 9.26 13.46 -1.35
N ILE A 189 8.49 12.42 -0.97
CA ILE A 189 7.40 12.50 0.00
C ILE A 189 7.93 12.90 1.38
N LEU A 190 8.99 12.25 1.85
CA LEU A 190 9.62 12.59 3.13
C LEU A 190 10.13 14.04 3.13
N LEU A 191 10.74 14.51 2.05
CA LEU A 191 11.22 15.89 1.93
C LEU A 191 10.05 16.89 1.90
N GLY A 192 8.93 16.54 1.26
CA GLY A 192 7.71 17.31 1.29
C GLY A 192 7.14 17.43 2.71
N VAL A 193 7.08 16.31 3.44
CA VAL A 193 6.69 16.28 4.86
C VAL A 193 7.60 17.20 5.68
N ILE A 194 8.91 16.97 5.66
CA ILE A 194 9.86 17.75 6.47
C ILE A 194 9.80 19.22 6.12
N GLY A 195 9.79 19.58 4.84
CA GLY A 195 9.79 20.97 4.41
C GLY A 195 8.53 21.73 4.81
N SER A 196 7.35 21.15 4.57
CA SER A 196 6.08 21.78 4.98
C SER A 196 5.91 21.80 6.50
N TYR A 197 6.34 20.76 7.19
CA TYR A 197 6.33 20.70 8.65
C TYR A 197 7.23 21.79 9.27
N LEU A 198 8.46 21.97 8.75
CA LEU A 198 9.35 23.04 9.20
C LEU A 198 8.77 24.44 8.93
N CYS A 199 8.18 24.65 7.75
CA CYS A 199 7.50 25.91 7.44
C CYS A 199 6.34 26.19 8.42
N ALA A 200 5.53 25.18 8.74
CA ALA A 200 4.45 25.30 9.71
C ALA A 200 4.97 25.56 11.14
N ALA A 201 6.08 24.92 11.52
CA ALA A 201 6.73 25.14 12.82
C ALA A 201 7.24 26.57 12.96
N VAL A 202 7.93 27.11 11.94
CA VAL A 202 8.43 28.51 11.92
C VAL A 202 7.26 29.49 11.95
N ALA A 203 6.13 29.16 11.33
CA ALA A 203 4.91 29.96 11.38
C ALA A 203 4.14 29.87 12.73
N GLY A 204 4.63 29.08 13.70
CA GLY A 204 3.99 28.92 15.01
C GLY A 204 2.69 28.12 14.99
N LEU A 205 2.47 27.31 13.97
CA LEU A 205 1.23 26.50 13.80
C LEU A 205 1.29 25.14 14.53
N ILE A 206 2.40 24.82 15.20
CA ILE A 206 2.60 23.50 15.83
C ILE A 206 2.86 23.68 17.33
N ASP A 207 2.09 22.93 18.14
CA ASP A 207 2.35 22.79 19.57
C ASP A 207 3.25 21.55 19.82
N PHE A 208 4.47 21.81 20.29
CA PHE A 208 5.44 20.78 20.61
C PHE A 208 5.37 20.26 22.05
N SER A 209 4.39 20.67 22.84
CA SER A 209 4.25 20.27 24.24
C SER A 209 4.16 18.74 24.41
N GLN A 210 3.40 18.07 23.55
CA GLN A 210 3.28 16.62 23.54
C GLN A 210 4.61 15.94 23.19
N VAL A 211 5.37 16.49 22.23
CA VAL A 211 6.71 15.98 21.88
C VAL A 211 7.68 16.11 23.05
N ALA A 212 7.62 17.23 23.77
CA ALA A 212 8.48 17.45 24.93
C ALA A 212 8.19 16.43 26.05
N ALA A 213 6.92 16.12 26.29
CA ALA A 213 6.47 15.19 27.32
C ALA A 213 6.70 13.70 26.95
N ALA A 214 6.79 13.36 25.68
CA ALA A 214 6.91 11.97 25.21
C ALA A 214 8.26 11.35 25.63
N PRO A 215 8.28 10.08 26.11
CA PRO A 215 9.51 9.38 26.47
C PRO A 215 10.31 8.97 25.21
N TRP A 216 11.63 8.77 25.40
CA TRP A 216 12.49 8.29 24.31
C TRP A 216 12.31 6.80 23.99
N ILE A 217 11.97 5.98 25.00
CA ILE A 217 11.79 4.54 24.86
C ILE A 217 10.44 4.15 25.44
N GLY A 218 9.69 3.35 24.71
CA GLY A 218 8.38 2.86 25.14
C GLY A 218 7.94 1.62 24.35
N ILE A 219 6.91 0.95 24.86
CA ILE A 219 6.33 -0.22 24.21
C ILE A 219 5.37 0.30 23.12
N PRO A 220 5.52 -0.13 21.84
CA PRO A 220 4.75 0.39 20.72
C PRO A 220 3.33 -0.17 20.62
N ILE A 221 2.90 -1.05 21.54
CA ILE A 221 1.58 -1.67 21.56
C ILE A 221 0.85 -1.29 22.84
N SER A 222 -0.37 -0.77 22.70
CA SER A 222 -1.30 -0.56 23.81
C SER A 222 -2.41 -1.59 23.73
N TYR A 223 -2.64 -2.37 24.80
CA TYR A 223 -3.68 -3.39 24.84
C TYR A 223 -5.08 -2.82 24.49
N LYS A 224 -5.39 -1.61 24.95
CA LYS A 224 -6.66 -0.90 24.68
C LYS A 224 -6.95 -0.76 23.18
N ASN A 225 -5.92 -0.61 22.36
CA ASN A 225 -6.05 -0.40 20.92
C ASN A 225 -6.10 -1.72 20.13
N THR A 226 -5.85 -2.85 20.79
CA THR A 226 -5.87 -4.16 20.12
C THR A 226 -7.30 -4.71 20.00
N VAL A 227 -7.50 -5.57 19.02
CA VAL A 227 -8.76 -6.32 18.86
C VAL A 227 -9.10 -7.14 20.11
N PHE A 228 -8.12 -7.59 20.87
CA PHE A 228 -8.30 -8.39 22.07
C PHE A 228 -9.04 -7.63 23.18
N SER A 229 -8.96 -6.31 23.21
CA SER A 229 -9.67 -5.46 24.17
C SER A 229 -11.19 -5.58 24.06
N ILE A 230 -11.73 -5.87 22.88
CA ILE A 230 -13.16 -6.07 22.64
C ILE A 230 -13.72 -7.25 23.46
N PHE A 231 -12.92 -8.33 23.59
CA PHE A 231 -13.34 -9.57 24.23
C PHE A 231 -13.16 -9.58 25.75
N THR A 232 -12.38 -8.65 26.29
CA THR A 232 -12.10 -8.59 27.74
C THR A 232 -12.89 -7.52 28.49
N GLY A 233 -13.47 -6.55 27.76
CA GLY A 233 -14.18 -5.40 28.37
C GLY A 233 -15.62 -5.67 28.81
N GLY A 234 -16.17 -6.88 28.65
CA GLY A 234 -17.54 -7.24 29.07
C GLY A 234 -18.67 -6.67 28.21
N ASN A 235 -18.38 -5.77 27.28
CA ASN A 235 -19.35 -5.08 26.42
C ASN A 235 -19.21 -5.48 24.94
N LEU A 236 -19.10 -6.78 24.65
CA LEU A 236 -18.99 -7.27 23.28
C LEU A 236 -20.27 -6.93 22.48
N ASN A 237 -20.13 -6.08 21.48
CA ASN A 237 -21.20 -5.79 20.53
C ASN A 237 -21.06 -6.68 19.28
N ALA A 238 -21.73 -7.83 19.29
CA ALA A 238 -21.71 -8.78 18.19
C ALA A 238 -22.26 -8.19 16.87
N GLY A 239 -23.26 -7.29 16.96
CA GLY A 239 -23.78 -6.58 15.79
C GLY A 239 -22.73 -5.70 15.13
N LEU A 240 -21.97 -4.95 15.93
CA LEU A 240 -20.90 -4.09 15.42
C LEU A 240 -19.71 -4.91 14.84
N LEU A 241 -19.36 -6.06 15.45
CA LEU A 241 -18.39 -6.98 14.89
C LEU A 241 -18.79 -7.44 13.49
N LEU A 242 -20.03 -7.88 13.34
CA LEU A 242 -20.52 -8.36 12.07
C LEU A 242 -20.62 -7.23 11.03
N THR A 243 -21.09 -6.04 11.46
CA THR A 243 -21.08 -4.84 10.59
C THR A 243 -19.67 -4.51 10.11
N SER A 244 -18.66 -4.59 10.99
CA SER A 244 -17.25 -4.33 10.62
C SER A 244 -16.74 -5.33 9.59
N ILE A 245 -17.02 -6.62 9.76
CA ILE A 245 -16.64 -7.65 8.79
C ILE A 245 -17.26 -7.34 7.43
N VAL A 246 -18.57 -7.13 7.41
CA VAL A 246 -19.35 -6.97 6.19
C VAL A 246 -18.97 -5.70 5.43
N THR A 247 -18.70 -4.62 6.16
CA THR A 247 -18.31 -3.34 5.56
C THR A 247 -16.86 -3.35 5.05
N ILE A 248 -15.93 -3.93 5.79
CA ILE A 248 -14.49 -3.80 5.52
C ILE A 248 -13.95 -4.96 4.68
N MET A 249 -14.38 -6.19 4.94
CA MET A 249 -13.81 -7.38 4.28
C MET A 249 -13.92 -7.34 2.74
N PRO A 250 -15.00 -6.82 2.11
CA PRO A 250 -15.06 -6.72 0.64
C PRO A 250 -14.03 -5.78 0.02
N ILE A 251 -13.48 -4.82 0.78
CA ILE A 251 -12.41 -3.92 0.32
C ILE A 251 -11.14 -4.71 -0.04
N ALA A 252 -10.93 -5.86 0.61
CA ALA A 252 -9.82 -6.77 0.30
C ALA A 252 -9.77 -7.19 -1.18
N LEU A 253 -10.90 -7.23 -1.89
CA LEU A 253 -10.91 -7.51 -3.32
C LEU A 253 -10.07 -6.49 -4.11
N ALA A 254 -10.18 -5.20 -3.75
CA ALA A 254 -9.41 -4.15 -4.39
C ALA A 254 -7.91 -4.24 -4.03
N THR A 255 -7.60 -4.45 -2.76
CA THR A 255 -6.20 -4.51 -2.30
C THR A 255 -5.48 -5.79 -2.75
N MET A 256 -6.19 -6.90 -2.92
CA MET A 256 -5.61 -8.09 -3.57
C MET A 256 -5.23 -7.82 -5.03
N MET A 257 -6.00 -6.99 -5.74
CA MET A 257 -5.68 -6.58 -7.11
C MET A 257 -4.49 -5.64 -7.15
N GLU A 258 -4.42 -4.69 -6.22
CA GLU A 258 -3.26 -3.82 -6.00
C GLU A 258 -2.00 -4.66 -5.77
N HIS A 259 -2.04 -5.62 -4.84
CA HIS A 259 -0.93 -6.54 -4.56
C HIS A 259 -0.43 -7.28 -5.82
N ILE A 260 -1.34 -7.82 -6.62
CA ILE A 260 -0.98 -8.51 -7.86
C ILE A 260 -0.28 -7.56 -8.84
N GLY A 261 -0.77 -6.31 -8.95
CA GLY A 261 -0.17 -5.25 -9.73
C GLY A 261 1.25 -4.92 -9.26
N ASP A 262 1.44 -4.77 -7.96
CA ASP A 262 2.74 -4.45 -7.35
C ASP A 262 3.75 -5.59 -7.55
N ILE A 263 3.36 -6.85 -7.35
CA ILE A 263 4.24 -8.00 -7.61
C ILE A 263 4.63 -8.06 -9.09
N SER A 264 3.73 -7.69 -9.99
CA SER A 264 4.01 -7.58 -11.41
C SER A 264 5.03 -6.46 -11.69
N ALA A 265 4.86 -5.28 -11.09
CA ALA A 265 5.77 -4.15 -11.23
C ALA A 265 7.16 -4.46 -10.65
N ILE A 266 7.24 -5.11 -9.48
CA ILE A 266 8.50 -5.56 -8.87
C ILE A 266 9.18 -6.61 -9.77
N SER A 267 8.41 -7.54 -10.34
CA SER A 267 8.93 -8.55 -11.27
C SER A 267 9.57 -7.90 -12.50
N SER A 268 8.89 -6.90 -13.08
CA SER A 268 9.39 -6.09 -14.19
C SER A 268 10.69 -5.38 -13.83
N THR A 269 10.66 -4.66 -12.72
CA THR A 269 11.81 -3.88 -12.23
C THR A 269 13.05 -4.76 -11.99
N CYS A 270 12.86 -5.94 -11.41
CA CYS A 270 13.95 -6.85 -11.08
C CYS A 270 14.36 -7.78 -12.23
N GLY A 271 13.56 -7.88 -13.30
CA GLY A 271 13.78 -8.86 -14.37
C GLY A 271 13.60 -10.31 -13.90
N ILE A 272 12.80 -10.55 -12.82
CA ILE A 272 12.55 -11.87 -12.25
C ILE A 272 11.05 -12.07 -12.12
N ASN A 273 10.53 -13.19 -12.64
CA ASN A 273 9.11 -13.49 -12.56
C ASN A 273 8.70 -14.02 -11.18
N TYR A 274 8.38 -13.10 -10.24
CA TYR A 274 7.91 -13.45 -8.90
C TYR A 274 6.47 -13.98 -8.88
N ILE A 275 5.71 -13.78 -9.95
CA ILE A 275 4.38 -14.35 -10.14
C ILE A 275 4.45 -15.87 -10.24
N LYS A 276 5.52 -16.38 -10.87
CA LYS A 276 5.79 -17.83 -11.01
C LYS A 276 6.54 -18.38 -9.79
N ASP A 277 7.61 -17.71 -9.35
CA ASP A 277 8.47 -18.15 -8.25
C ASP A 277 8.85 -16.94 -7.35
N PRO A 278 8.36 -16.88 -6.11
CA PRO A 278 7.75 -17.92 -5.26
C PRO A 278 6.27 -18.23 -5.55
N GLY A 279 5.63 -17.46 -6.46
CA GLY A 279 4.25 -17.62 -6.86
C GLY A 279 3.29 -16.72 -6.08
N LEU A 280 2.22 -16.22 -6.77
CA LEU A 280 1.21 -15.34 -6.17
C LEU A 280 0.54 -15.93 -4.93
N HIS A 281 0.37 -17.26 -4.86
CA HIS A 281 -0.19 -17.90 -3.68
C HIS A 281 0.63 -17.62 -2.41
N ARG A 282 1.96 -17.49 -2.51
CA ARG A 282 2.82 -17.18 -1.36
C ARG A 282 2.83 -15.69 -1.04
N THR A 283 2.90 -14.85 -2.05
CA THR A 283 2.92 -13.39 -1.83
C THR A 283 1.61 -12.90 -1.25
N LEU A 284 0.46 -13.38 -1.77
CA LEU A 284 -0.86 -13.12 -1.20
C LEU A 284 -1.02 -13.68 0.23
N THR A 285 -0.51 -14.90 0.50
CA THR A 285 -0.52 -15.43 1.87
C THR A 285 0.29 -14.53 2.81
N GLY A 286 1.45 -14.07 2.36
CA GLY A 286 2.32 -13.19 3.15
C GLY A 286 1.67 -11.84 3.46
N ASP A 287 1.06 -11.23 2.47
CA ASP A 287 0.37 -9.94 2.58
C ASP A 287 -0.89 -10.05 3.47
N GLY A 288 -1.72 -11.06 3.24
CA GLY A 288 -2.93 -11.30 4.04
C GLY A 288 -2.64 -11.61 5.50
N LEU A 289 -1.63 -12.43 5.79
CA LEU A 289 -1.23 -12.72 7.17
C LEU A 289 -0.57 -11.51 7.85
N ALA A 290 0.22 -10.71 7.11
CA ALA A 290 0.77 -9.47 7.64
C ALA A 290 -0.34 -8.46 7.98
N THR A 291 -1.34 -8.32 7.10
CA THR A 291 -2.54 -7.50 7.33
C THR A 291 -3.33 -7.98 8.55
N ALA A 292 -3.65 -9.27 8.62
CA ALA A 292 -4.41 -9.83 9.75
C ALA A 292 -3.66 -9.63 11.07
N LEU A 293 -2.36 -9.94 11.11
CA LEU A 293 -1.54 -9.79 12.30
C LEU A 293 -1.46 -8.32 12.75
N ALA A 294 -1.16 -7.40 11.83
CA ALA A 294 -1.07 -5.98 12.13
C ALA A 294 -2.38 -5.46 12.75
N SER A 295 -3.50 -5.78 12.13
CA SER A 295 -4.82 -5.31 12.57
C SER A 295 -5.24 -5.91 13.91
N LEU A 296 -4.93 -7.17 14.20
CA LEU A 296 -5.20 -7.76 15.53
C LEU A 296 -4.54 -6.98 16.66
N PHE A 297 -3.39 -6.38 16.41
CA PHE A 297 -2.65 -5.58 17.40
C PHE A 297 -2.90 -4.06 17.31
N GLY A 298 -3.90 -3.63 16.52
CA GLY A 298 -4.29 -2.22 16.44
C GLY A 298 -3.43 -1.37 15.49
N ALA A 299 -2.81 -2.01 14.50
CA ALA A 299 -2.17 -1.35 13.37
C ALA A 299 -3.07 -1.41 12.13
N PRO A 300 -2.88 -0.53 11.12
CA PRO A 300 -3.60 -0.61 9.87
C PRO A 300 -3.26 -1.86 9.07
N ALA A 301 -4.09 -2.16 8.06
CA ALA A 301 -3.78 -3.17 7.06
C ALA A 301 -2.40 -2.93 6.44
N ASN A 302 -1.67 -3.98 6.16
CA ASN A 302 -0.44 -3.91 5.38
C ASN A 302 -0.74 -4.13 3.88
N THR A 303 0.08 -3.55 3.02
CA THR A 303 0.11 -3.81 1.58
C THR A 303 1.52 -3.60 1.03
N THR A 304 1.81 -4.14 -0.14
CA THR A 304 3.09 -3.90 -0.83
C THR A 304 3.19 -2.44 -1.29
N TYR A 305 4.41 -1.86 -1.23
CA TYR A 305 4.64 -0.45 -1.53
C TYR A 305 5.35 -0.21 -2.86
N GLY A 306 4.68 0.53 -3.74
CA GLY A 306 5.22 1.00 -5.01
C GLY A 306 6.37 1.99 -4.85
N GLU A 307 6.40 2.80 -3.79
CA GLU A 307 7.49 3.73 -3.45
C GLU A 307 8.83 2.99 -3.31
N ASN A 308 8.81 1.83 -2.67
CA ASN A 308 10.01 1.00 -2.52
C ASN A 308 10.44 0.38 -3.86
N THR A 309 9.52 0.11 -4.78
CA THR A 309 9.82 -0.30 -6.15
C THR A 309 10.53 0.82 -6.91
N GLY A 310 10.18 2.09 -6.66
CA GLY A 310 10.92 3.25 -7.17
C GLY A 310 12.38 3.27 -6.72
N VAL A 311 12.66 2.93 -5.45
CA VAL A 311 14.04 2.80 -4.96
C VAL A 311 14.78 1.67 -5.66
N LEU A 312 14.15 0.50 -5.85
CA LEU A 312 14.73 -0.62 -6.60
C LEU A 312 15.14 -0.19 -8.02
N THR A 313 14.25 0.54 -8.71
CA THR A 313 14.50 1.04 -10.08
C THR A 313 15.72 1.95 -10.14
N LEU A 314 15.87 2.87 -9.18
CA LEU A 314 16.95 3.86 -9.15
C LEU A 314 18.30 3.25 -8.72
N THR A 315 18.26 2.40 -7.69
CA THR A 315 19.47 1.79 -7.12
C THR A 315 19.94 0.57 -7.90
N LYS A 316 19.03 -0.09 -8.62
CA LYS A 316 19.22 -1.39 -9.28
C LYS A 316 19.71 -2.48 -8.32
N VAL A 317 19.44 -2.34 -7.01
CA VAL A 317 19.76 -3.33 -5.98
C VAL A 317 18.51 -4.11 -5.63
N TYR A 318 18.43 -5.33 -6.09
CA TYR A 318 17.22 -6.18 -6.03
C TYR A 318 17.29 -7.27 -4.95
N ASP A 319 18.26 -7.17 -4.04
CA ASP A 319 18.41 -8.13 -2.94
C ASP A 319 17.41 -7.86 -1.82
N PRO A 320 16.53 -8.82 -1.49
CA PRO A 320 15.58 -8.68 -0.38
C PRO A 320 16.22 -8.45 1.01
N ARG A 321 17.53 -8.66 1.17
CA ARG A 321 18.23 -8.37 2.44
C ARG A 321 18.19 -6.89 2.77
N VAL A 322 18.28 -6.02 1.77
CA VAL A 322 18.22 -4.56 1.96
C VAL A 322 16.85 -4.15 2.51
N ILE A 323 15.77 -4.77 2.00
CA ILE A 323 14.42 -4.53 2.50
C ILE A 323 14.25 -5.02 3.95
N ARG A 324 14.87 -6.16 4.31
CA ARG A 324 14.83 -6.64 5.71
C ARG A 324 15.59 -5.72 6.67
N ILE A 325 16.66 -5.08 6.21
CA ILE A 325 17.35 -4.04 7.00
C ILE A 325 16.42 -2.84 7.20
N ALA A 326 15.71 -2.40 6.16
CA ALA A 326 14.70 -1.34 6.26
C ALA A 326 13.59 -1.70 7.27
N ALA A 327 13.10 -2.94 7.23
CA ALA A 327 12.12 -3.45 8.20
C ALA A 327 12.66 -3.43 9.64
N GLY A 328 13.94 -3.77 9.83
CA GLY A 328 14.62 -3.65 11.12
C GLY A 328 14.67 -2.21 11.63
N PHE A 329 14.93 -1.23 10.77
CA PHE A 329 14.87 0.19 11.13
C PHE A 329 13.45 0.63 11.51
N ALA A 330 12.42 0.21 10.78
CA ALA A 330 11.03 0.52 11.13
C ALA A 330 10.66 -0.03 12.52
N ILE A 331 11.07 -1.27 12.83
CA ILE A 331 10.88 -1.88 14.15
C ILE A 331 11.62 -1.07 15.22
N LEU A 332 12.87 -0.69 15.00
CA LEU A 332 13.64 0.11 15.97
C LEU A 332 12.97 1.46 16.25
N MET A 333 12.52 2.15 15.20
CA MET A 333 11.84 3.45 15.32
C MET A 333 10.50 3.34 16.08
N SER A 334 9.82 2.20 16.01
CA SER A 334 8.56 1.98 16.72
C SER A 334 8.69 2.03 18.24
N PHE A 335 9.85 1.73 18.79
CA PHE A 335 10.13 1.80 20.24
C PHE A 335 10.48 3.21 20.74
N CYS A 336 10.38 4.24 19.89
CA CYS A 336 10.64 5.62 20.22
C CYS A 336 9.34 6.45 20.22
N PRO A 337 8.59 6.55 21.34
CA PRO A 337 7.35 7.34 21.41
C PRO A 337 7.56 8.82 21.09
N LYS A 338 8.72 9.38 21.40
CA LYS A 338 9.06 10.76 21.03
C LYS A 338 9.06 10.96 19.51
N PHE A 339 9.50 9.97 18.75
CA PHE A 339 9.45 9.99 17.29
C PHE A 339 7.99 9.92 16.77
N ALA A 340 7.16 9.08 17.38
CA ALA A 340 5.73 9.03 17.07
C ALA A 340 5.04 10.36 17.39
N ALA A 341 5.32 10.96 18.54
CA ALA A 341 4.77 12.27 18.94
C ALA A 341 5.12 13.39 17.94
N ILE A 342 6.34 13.42 17.38
CA ILE A 342 6.71 14.36 16.32
C ILE A 342 5.79 14.22 15.09
N ILE A 343 5.39 12.99 14.77
CA ILE A 343 4.51 12.70 13.64
C ILE A 343 3.06 13.09 13.98
N GLU A 344 2.60 12.78 15.18
CA GLU A 344 1.23 13.00 15.63
C GLU A 344 0.85 14.50 15.73
N VAL A 345 1.82 15.38 15.99
CA VAL A 345 1.60 16.84 15.99
C VAL A 345 1.73 17.48 14.59
N MET A 346 1.82 16.67 13.55
CA MET A 346 1.92 17.16 12.16
C MET A 346 0.62 17.87 11.75
N PRO A 347 0.69 19.09 11.17
CA PRO A 347 -0.49 19.82 10.72
C PRO A 347 -1.33 19.02 9.70
N ALA A 348 -2.64 19.06 9.83
CA ALA A 348 -3.56 18.41 8.88
C ALA A 348 -3.29 18.84 7.43
N ALA A 349 -2.95 20.11 7.20
CA ALA A 349 -2.59 20.62 5.88
C ALA A 349 -1.36 19.94 5.26
N THR A 350 -0.32 19.64 6.08
CA THR A 350 0.85 18.85 5.63
C THR A 350 0.41 17.45 5.20
N ILE A 351 -0.41 16.79 6.05
CA ILE A 351 -0.96 15.45 5.77
C ILE A 351 -1.77 15.49 4.48
N GLY A 352 -2.67 16.48 4.33
CA GLY A 352 -3.51 16.66 3.14
C GLY A 352 -2.72 16.85 1.86
N GLY A 353 -1.71 17.74 1.87
CA GLY A 353 -0.86 18.01 0.70
C GLY A 353 -0.09 16.77 0.25
N ILE A 354 0.48 16.02 1.16
CA ILE A 354 1.16 14.75 0.87
C ILE A 354 0.19 13.69 0.39
N SER A 355 -0.96 13.55 1.07
CA SER A 355 -1.99 12.57 0.70
C SER A 355 -2.54 12.80 -0.70
N LEU A 356 -2.74 14.06 -1.10
CA LEU A 356 -3.20 14.39 -2.44
C LEU A 356 -2.25 13.87 -3.53
N VAL A 357 -0.94 14.05 -3.31
CA VAL A 357 0.08 13.50 -4.24
C VAL A 357 0.06 11.98 -4.23
N LEU A 358 0.02 11.35 -3.03
CA LEU A 358 0.00 9.89 -2.90
C LEU A 358 -1.23 9.27 -3.59
N TYR A 359 -2.42 9.80 -3.36
CA TYR A 359 -3.66 9.31 -3.97
C TYR A 359 -3.65 9.46 -5.49
N GLY A 360 -3.11 10.60 -5.98
CA GLY A 360 -2.88 10.79 -7.40
C GLY A 360 -1.91 9.77 -7.99
N MET A 361 -0.83 9.45 -7.28
CA MET A 361 0.13 8.42 -7.71
C MET A 361 -0.48 7.02 -7.72
N ILE A 362 -1.32 6.66 -6.73
CA ILE A 362 -2.05 5.38 -6.73
C ILE A 362 -2.93 5.28 -7.99
N SER A 363 -3.73 6.33 -8.28
CA SER A 363 -4.55 6.35 -9.50
C SER A 363 -3.69 6.23 -10.77
N ALA A 364 -2.54 6.90 -10.83
CA ALA A 364 -1.62 6.82 -11.96
C ALA A 364 -1.04 5.41 -12.16
N VAL A 365 -0.80 4.65 -11.09
CA VAL A 365 -0.41 3.23 -11.18
C VAL A 365 -1.50 2.39 -11.85
N GLY A 366 -2.77 2.64 -11.55
CA GLY A 366 -3.88 1.98 -12.24
C GLY A 366 -3.93 2.30 -13.74
N VAL A 367 -3.72 3.57 -14.12
CA VAL A 367 -3.60 3.98 -15.53
C VAL A 367 -2.41 3.29 -16.19
N ARG A 368 -1.25 3.30 -15.54
CA ARG A 368 -0.05 2.63 -16.03
C ARG A 368 -0.28 1.14 -16.28
N ASN A 369 -0.99 0.44 -15.39
CA ASN A 369 -1.34 -0.97 -15.56
C ASN A 369 -2.13 -1.20 -16.86
N LEU A 370 -3.12 -0.36 -17.16
CA LEU A 370 -3.91 -0.44 -18.39
C LEU A 370 -3.06 -0.20 -19.66
N VAL A 371 -2.16 0.77 -19.61
CA VAL A 371 -1.29 1.14 -20.74
C VAL A 371 -0.23 0.06 -21.01
N GLU A 372 0.46 -0.40 -19.98
CA GLU A 372 1.52 -1.41 -20.11
C GLU A 372 0.99 -2.77 -20.59
N THR A 373 -0.25 -3.09 -20.24
CA THR A 373 -0.91 -4.33 -20.70
C THR A 373 -1.59 -4.21 -22.05
N ASN A 374 -1.50 -3.03 -22.70
CA ASN A 374 -2.18 -2.74 -23.97
C ASN A 374 -3.68 -3.10 -23.93
N THR A 375 -4.37 -2.73 -22.84
CA THR A 375 -5.80 -3.01 -22.70
C THR A 375 -6.59 -2.28 -23.80
N ASP A 376 -7.27 -3.06 -24.65
CA ASP A 376 -7.96 -2.53 -25.83
C ASP A 376 -9.32 -1.93 -25.46
N PHE A 377 -9.39 -0.61 -25.37
CA PHE A 377 -10.64 0.14 -25.12
C PHE A 377 -11.46 0.43 -26.38
N SER A 378 -11.06 -0.04 -27.57
CA SER A 378 -11.96 -0.05 -28.73
C SER A 378 -13.09 -1.07 -28.59
N LYS A 379 -12.93 -2.04 -27.69
CA LYS A 379 -13.93 -3.06 -27.38
C LYS A 379 -14.94 -2.55 -26.37
N SER A 380 -16.21 -2.47 -26.78
CA SER A 380 -17.33 -2.03 -25.91
C SER A 380 -17.39 -2.79 -24.59
N ARG A 381 -17.01 -4.08 -24.58
CA ARG A 381 -16.91 -4.90 -23.37
C ARG A 381 -15.96 -4.28 -22.33
N ASN A 382 -14.76 -3.94 -22.77
CA ASN A 382 -13.70 -3.40 -21.89
C ASN A 382 -14.08 -2.00 -21.38
N VAL A 383 -14.66 -1.17 -22.25
CA VAL A 383 -15.19 0.15 -21.88
C VAL A 383 -16.26 0.03 -20.79
N LEU A 384 -17.23 -0.88 -20.96
CA LEU A 384 -18.33 -1.06 -20.01
C LEU A 384 -17.82 -1.55 -18.64
N ILE A 385 -16.90 -2.52 -18.61
CA ILE A 385 -16.31 -3.02 -17.36
C ILE A 385 -15.62 -1.89 -16.61
N ALA A 386 -14.71 -1.18 -17.28
CA ALA A 386 -13.95 -0.10 -16.66
C ALA A 386 -14.85 1.06 -16.20
N ALA A 387 -15.81 1.47 -17.04
CA ALA A 387 -16.74 2.54 -16.71
C ALA A 387 -17.58 2.21 -15.47
N LEU A 388 -18.16 1.00 -15.41
CA LEU A 388 -19.00 0.61 -14.27
C LEU A 388 -18.18 0.46 -12.99
N ILE A 389 -16.95 -0.06 -13.04
CA ILE A 389 -16.07 -0.09 -11.86
C ILE A 389 -15.87 1.33 -11.32
N MET A 390 -15.43 2.27 -12.15
CA MET A 390 -15.09 3.62 -11.72
C MET A 390 -16.33 4.39 -11.26
N VAL A 391 -17.41 4.37 -12.05
CA VAL A 391 -18.61 5.13 -11.75
C VAL A 391 -19.32 4.60 -10.50
N LEU A 392 -19.43 3.30 -10.32
CA LEU A 392 -20.02 2.72 -9.10
C LEU A 392 -19.15 2.98 -7.89
N SER A 393 -17.82 2.83 -8.02
CA SER A 393 -16.90 3.08 -6.91
C SER A 393 -17.02 4.51 -6.39
N ILE A 394 -16.99 5.51 -7.27
CA ILE A 394 -17.04 6.91 -6.89
C ILE A 394 -18.47 7.34 -6.58
N GLY A 395 -19.43 7.00 -7.46
CA GLY A 395 -20.81 7.45 -7.33
C GLY A 395 -21.49 6.97 -6.05
N ILE A 396 -21.26 5.72 -5.66
CA ILE A 396 -21.80 5.20 -4.39
C ILE A 396 -21.11 5.85 -3.19
N SER A 397 -19.78 5.97 -3.20
CA SER A 397 -19.01 6.55 -2.08
C SER A 397 -19.42 8.00 -1.78
N TYR A 398 -19.79 8.78 -2.81
CA TYR A 398 -20.20 10.17 -2.67
C TYR A 398 -21.72 10.39 -2.83
N SER A 399 -22.50 9.32 -2.85
CA SER A 399 -23.96 9.42 -2.68
C SER A 399 -24.34 9.81 -1.24
N ASN A 400 -25.55 10.28 -1.02
CA ASN A 400 -26.03 10.65 0.32
C ASN A 400 -25.93 9.50 1.32
N ALA A 401 -26.04 8.26 0.88
CA ALA A 401 -25.94 7.07 1.73
C ALA A 401 -24.50 6.58 1.95
N GLY A 402 -23.53 7.01 1.11
CA GLY A 402 -22.12 6.60 1.17
C GLY A 402 -21.83 5.13 0.87
N ALA A 403 -22.87 4.29 0.86
CA ALA A 403 -22.80 2.84 0.65
C ALA A 403 -24.15 2.30 0.14
N ILE A 404 -24.15 1.10 -0.43
CA ILE A 404 -25.37 0.34 -0.69
C ILE A 404 -25.73 -0.40 0.60
N ASN A 405 -26.83 0.02 1.21
CA ASN A 405 -27.33 -0.55 2.46
C ASN A 405 -28.42 -1.59 2.18
N ILE A 406 -28.10 -2.87 2.40
CA ILE A 406 -29.02 -3.99 2.19
C ILE A 406 -29.48 -4.50 3.56
N PRO A 407 -30.77 -4.36 3.92
CA PRO A 407 -31.27 -4.90 5.18
C PRO A 407 -31.32 -6.44 5.10
N VAL A 408 -30.69 -7.11 6.07
CA VAL A 408 -30.66 -8.56 6.20
C VAL A 408 -31.10 -8.91 7.62
N GLY A 409 -32.39 -9.18 7.80
CA GLY A 409 -32.99 -9.41 9.15
C GLY A 409 -32.88 -8.17 10.03
N SER A 410 -32.25 -8.30 11.18
CA SER A 410 -32.00 -7.18 12.11
C SER A 410 -30.74 -6.38 11.84
N MET A 411 -30.00 -6.71 10.75
CA MET A 411 -28.72 -6.10 10.41
C MET A 411 -28.77 -5.41 9.05
N THR A 412 -27.88 -4.44 8.84
CA THR A 412 -27.69 -3.78 7.56
C THR A 412 -26.31 -4.14 6.99
N LEU A 413 -26.33 -4.76 5.81
CA LEU A 413 -25.13 -5.03 5.02
C LEU A 413 -24.77 -3.76 4.24
N SER A 414 -23.70 -3.08 4.61
CA SER A 414 -23.23 -1.87 3.93
C SER A 414 -22.09 -2.19 2.98
N LEU A 415 -22.33 -2.13 1.66
CA LEU A 415 -21.32 -2.30 0.63
C LEU A 415 -20.80 -0.93 0.21
N SER A 416 -19.52 -0.67 0.46
CA SER A 416 -18.86 0.55 0.02
C SER A 416 -18.82 0.64 -1.51
N GLY A 417 -18.67 1.84 -2.05
CA GLY A 417 -18.57 2.05 -3.50
C GLY A 417 -17.43 1.25 -4.12
N LEU A 418 -16.27 1.25 -3.49
CA LEU A 418 -15.09 0.52 -3.98
C LEU A 418 -15.32 -0.99 -3.99
N ALA A 419 -15.91 -1.55 -2.94
CA ALA A 419 -16.26 -2.97 -2.88
C ALA A 419 -17.29 -3.36 -3.95
N THR A 420 -18.32 -2.52 -4.13
CA THR A 420 -19.37 -2.72 -5.14
C THR A 420 -18.80 -2.66 -6.55
N GLY A 421 -18.02 -1.63 -6.87
CA GLY A 421 -17.39 -1.47 -8.18
C GLY A 421 -16.46 -2.64 -8.52
N SER A 422 -15.66 -3.09 -7.54
CA SER A 422 -14.76 -4.24 -7.71
C SER A 422 -15.55 -5.53 -7.98
N LEU A 423 -16.59 -5.79 -7.19
CA LEU A 423 -17.43 -6.99 -7.35
C LEU A 423 -18.13 -7.00 -8.71
N VAL A 424 -18.75 -5.89 -9.10
CA VAL A 424 -19.43 -5.73 -10.40
C VAL A 424 -18.43 -5.94 -11.55
N GLY A 425 -17.24 -5.35 -11.47
CA GLY A 425 -16.21 -5.53 -12.48
C GLY A 425 -15.78 -6.98 -12.67
N ILE A 426 -15.56 -7.70 -11.58
CA ILE A 426 -15.22 -9.14 -11.59
C ILE A 426 -16.35 -9.95 -12.19
N ILE A 427 -17.61 -9.71 -11.77
CA ILE A 427 -18.79 -10.41 -12.27
C ILE A 427 -18.99 -10.15 -13.78
N LEU A 428 -18.93 -8.90 -14.21
CA LEU A 428 -19.07 -8.53 -15.62
C LEU A 428 -17.97 -9.16 -16.47
N ASN A 429 -16.72 -9.14 -15.98
CA ASN A 429 -15.63 -9.82 -16.66
C ASN A 429 -15.88 -11.34 -16.76
N ALA A 430 -16.51 -11.95 -15.75
CA ALA A 430 -16.83 -13.37 -15.79
C ALA A 430 -17.94 -13.71 -16.79
N ILE A 431 -18.97 -12.88 -16.92
CA ILE A 431 -20.20 -13.15 -17.69
C ILE A 431 -20.06 -12.68 -19.14
N LEU A 432 -19.50 -11.48 -19.39
CA LEU A 432 -19.48 -10.91 -20.74
C LEU A 432 -18.57 -11.71 -21.70
N PRO A 433 -19.04 -11.94 -22.94
CA PRO A 433 -18.26 -12.62 -23.97
C PRO A 433 -17.09 -11.76 -24.47
N GLY A 434 -16.22 -12.32 -25.31
CA GLY A 434 -15.13 -11.58 -25.96
C GLY A 434 -13.91 -11.34 -25.05
N LYS A 435 -13.62 -12.28 -24.13
CA LYS A 435 -12.40 -12.26 -23.32
C LYS A 435 -11.19 -12.42 -24.21
N ASP A 436 -10.30 -11.44 -24.20
CA ASP A 436 -9.08 -11.39 -25.01
C ASP A 436 -7.80 -11.52 -24.17
N TYR A 437 -7.88 -11.28 -22.86
CA TYR A 437 -6.73 -11.37 -21.99
C TYR A 437 -6.30 -12.81 -21.77
N LYS A 438 -5.04 -13.09 -22.14
CA LYS A 438 -4.36 -14.36 -21.89
C LYS A 438 -3.17 -14.09 -20.98
N PHE A 439 -3.21 -14.68 -19.81
CA PHE A 439 -2.08 -14.67 -18.91
C PHE A 439 -1.13 -15.81 -19.28
N GLU A 440 0.13 -15.50 -19.63
CA GLU A 440 1.16 -16.47 -19.96
C GLU A 440 2.27 -16.40 -18.91
N ASP A 441 2.41 -17.47 -18.11
CA ASP A 441 3.38 -17.53 -17.00
C ASP A 441 4.85 -17.46 -17.46
N ASP A 442 5.15 -17.89 -18.70
CA ASP A 442 6.51 -18.09 -19.17
C ASP A 442 7.08 -16.96 -20.05
N LYS A 443 6.22 -16.03 -20.49
CA LYS A 443 6.63 -14.90 -21.33
C LYS A 443 6.48 -13.58 -20.59
N PRO A 444 7.59 -12.96 -20.13
CA PRO A 444 7.57 -11.68 -19.41
C PRO A 444 6.75 -10.61 -20.12
N ASN A 445 6.85 -10.51 -21.44
CA ASN A 445 6.18 -9.49 -22.26
C ASN A 445 4.64 -9.65 -22.34
N ARG A 446 4.06 -10.74 -21.79
CA ARG A 446 2.62 -11.00 -21.83
C ARG A 446 1.97 -11.16 -20.47
N THR A 447 2.73 -10.97 -19.40
CA THR A 447 2.20 -10.98 -18.02
C THR A 447 1.58 -9.65 -17.60
N GLY A 448 1.54 -8.66 -18.49
CA GLY A 448 1.23 -7.27 -18.18
C GLY A 448 2.43 -6.52 -17.62
N VAL A 449 3.60 -7.13 -17.65
CA VAL A 449 4.86 -6.59 -17.17
C VAL A 449 5.75 -6.32 -18.39
N ASN A 450 6.05 -5.06 -18.67
CA ASN A 450 6.95 -4.70 -19.74
C ASN A 450 8.40 -4.65 -19.23
N PHE A 451 9.17 -5.71 -19.47
CA PHE A 451 10.56 -5.80 -19.07
C PHE A 451 11.49 -4.93 -19.93
N GLU A 452 11.04 -4.39 -21.06
CA GLU A 452 11.86 -3.61 -22.01
C GLU A 452 11.99 -2.13 -21.62
N ILE A 453 11.07 -1.58 -20.83
CA ILE A 453 11.03 -0.13 -20.53
C ILE A 453 12.14 0.31 -19.57
N ILE A 454 12.81 -0.59 -18.86
CA ILE A 454 13.66 -0.22 -17.71
C ILE A 454 15.13 -0.02 -18.04
N SER A 455 15.67 -0.56 -19.13
CA SER A 455 17.13 -0.51 -19.34
C SER A 455 17.63 -0.36 -20.76
N GLY A 456 16.80 -0.37 -21.79
CA GLY A 456 17.30 -0.42 -23.18
C GLY A 456 18.09 -1.70 -23.54
N GLU A 457 18.37 -2.54 -22.56
CA GLU A 457 18.94 -3.88 -22.72
C GLU A 457 18.14 -4.85 -21.85
N THR A 458 17.53 -5.84 -22.47
CA THR A 458 16.80 -6.90 -21.77
C THR A 458 17.78 -7.66 -20.88
N ILE A 459 17.58 -7.61 -19.57
CA ILE A 459 18.39 -8.33 -18.55
C ILE A 459 18.41 -9.85 -18.86
N ILE A 460 17.44 -10.35 -19.60
CA ILE A 460 17.33 -11.75 -20.07
C ILE A 460 18.37 -12.03 -21.17
N GLU A 461 18.55 -11.13 -22.14
CA GLU A 461 19.57 -11.30 -23.18
C GLU A 461 21.00 -11.25 -22.66
N SER A 462 21.27 -10.45 -21.61
CA SER A 462 22.57 -10.42 -20.98
C SER A 462 22.93 -11.70 -20.23
N ARG A 463 21.93 -12.47 -19.74
CA ARG A 463 22.13 -13.79 -19.12
C ARG A 463 22.37 -14.91 -20.15
N GLU A 464 21.80 -14.81 -21.34
CA GLU A 464 22.05 -15.77 -22.42
C GLU A 464 23.39 -15.54 -23.10
N LYS A 465 23.83 -14.27 -23.27
CA LYS A 465 25.16 -13.92 -23.82
C LYS A 465 26.33 -14.19 -22.87
N GLY A 466 26.10 -14.34 -21.57
CA GLY A 466 27.11 -14.68 -20.56
C GLY A 466 27.35 -16.18 -20.35
N LYS A 467 26.69 -17.04 -21.16
CA LYS A 467 26.83 -18.52 -21.13
C LYS A 467 27.60 -19.09 -22.31
N HIS A 468 28.35 -18.25 -23.06
CA HIS A 468 29.29 -18.68 -24.07
C HIS A 468 30.71 -18.34 -23.69
#